data_9fa0a7f82ff59990fdb9e03526f878b5
#
_entry.id   9fa0a7f82ff59990fdb9e03526f878b5
#
_cell.length_a   1.000
_cell.length_b   1.000
_cell.length_c   1.000
_cell.angle_alpha   90.00
_cell.angle_beta   90.00
_cell.angle_gamma   90.00
#
_symmetry.space_group_name_H-M   'P 1'
#
loop_
_entity.id
_entity.type
_entity.pdbx_description
1 polymer ?
#
loop_
_entity_poly.entity_id
_entity_poly.type
_entity_poly.pdbx_seq_one_letter_code
_entity_poly.pdbx_strand_id
1 'polypeptide(L)'
;MKVSEWMTKDVISITKDRSIQECVNLMKKHSIRHLPVVEDGKLVGLVTEGDLRQIFLASLIEDLTIKDVMISDPITVSPDTEIEDAAKVIFYNKIGGLPVVDEEDRLLGIITVADILAAFIEIMGVLKATSRIDVILGDDPEAFEKVSSLIRDRGGEIVSVGISGHRIRRKRVYYFRLKKCNVRHLAKVLERAGYQVVSSVA
;
A
#
# COMPACT_ATOMS: atom_id res chain seq x y z
N MET A 1 -6.86 10.38 -2.20
CA MET A 1 -5.47 10.56 -1.70
C MET A 1 -4.52 10.40 -2.87
N LYS A 2 -3.63 11.39 -3.05
CA LYS A 2 -2.73 11.42 -4.21
C LYS A 2 -1.40 10.76 -3.91
N VAL A 3 -0.75 10.24 -4.95
CA VAL A 3 0.60 9.68 -4.90
C VAL A 3 1.60 10.67 -4.30
N SER A 4 1.51 11.95 -4.65
CA SER A 4 2.39 13.03 -4.13
C SER A 4 2.40 13.19 -2.60
N GLU A 5 1.37 12.69 -1.91
CA GLU A 5 1.26 12.74 -0.45
C GLU A 5 2.03 11.59 0.22
N TRP A 6 2.29 10.51 -0.51
CA TRP A 6 2.84 9.25 0.01
C TRP A 6 4.16 8.82 -0.61
N MET A 7 4.51 9.35 -1.78
CA MET A 7 5.76 9.02 -2.44
C MET A 7 6.99 9.50 -1.66
N THR A 8 8.09 8.79 -1.79
CA THR A 8 9.41 9.29 -1.43
C THR A 8 9.85 10.34 -2.46
N LYS A 9 10.13 11.59 -2.03
CA LYS A 9 10.46 12.72 -2.93
C LYS A 9 11.96 12.82 -3.23
N ASP A 10 12.83 12.67 -2.23
CA ASP A 10 14.27 12.73 -2.41
C ASP A 10 14.80 11.38 -2.87
N VAL A 11 14.52 11.05 -4.14
CA VAL A 11 14.84 9.74 -4.69
C VAL A 11 16.32 9.63 -5.01
N ILE A 12 16.93 8.57 -4.50
CA ILE A 12 18.28 8.17 -4.91
C ILE A 12 18.16 7.59 -6.32
N SER A 13 18.94 8.13 -7.25
CA SER A 13 18.99 7.71 -8.64
C SER A 13 20.44 7.43 -9.08
N ILE A 14 20.58 6.83 -10.26
CA ILE A 14 21.87 6.50 -10.87
C ILE A 14 21.84 6.88 -12.36
N THR A 15 23.00 7.04 -12.99
CA THR A 15 23.08 7.23 -14.44
C THR A 15 23.38 5.90 -15.14
N LYS A 16 23.03 5.80 -16.41
CA LYS A 16 23.10 4.54 -17.18
C LYS A 16 24.50 4.00 -17.42
N ASP A 17 25.52 4.86 -17.34
CA ASP A 17 26.93 4.54 -17.56
C ASP A 17 27.64 3.97 -16.32
N ARG A 18 26.97 3.97 -15.18
CA ARG A 18 27.52 3.43 -13.93
C ARG A 18 27.58 1.91 -13.93
N SER A 19 28.47 1.39 -13.12
CA SER A 19 28.63 -0.05 -12.96
C SER A 19 27.51 -0.69 -12.14
N ILE A 20 27.26 -1.98 -12.37
CA ILE A 20 26.35 -2.79 -11.55
C ILE A 20 26.78 -2.78 -10.09
N GLN A 21 28.08 -2.82 -9.82
CA GLN A 21 28.61 -2.80 -8.45
C GLN A 21 28.26 -1.51 -7.70
N GLU A 22 28.31 -0.36 -8.36
CA GLU A 22 27.89 0.92 -7.77
C GLU A 22 26.38 0.90 -7.45
N CYS A 23 25.56 0.38 -8.35
CA CYS A 23 24.12 0.21 -8.13
C CYS A 23 23.84 -0.65 -6.89
N VAL A 24 24.48 -1.81 -6.78
CA VAL A 24 24.34 -2.70 -5.62
C VAL A 24 24.77 -2.02 -4.32
N ASN A 25 25.87 -1.27 -4.36
CA ASN A 25 26.36 -0.54 -3.19
C ASN A 25 25.38 0.56 -2.75
N LEU A 26 24.78 1.30 -3.70
CA LEU A 26 23.74 2.29 -3.41
C LEU A 26 22.51 1.64 -2.80
N MET A 27 22.00 0.55 -3.40
CA MET A 27 20.85 -0.17 -2.88
C MET A 27 21.09 -0.68 -1.44
N LYS A 28 22.24 -1.27 -1.17
CA LYS A 28 22.62 -1.74 0.17
C LYS A 28 22.77 -0.59 1.16
N LYS A 29 23.51 0.45 0.79
CA LYS A 29 23.79 1.61 1.65
C LYS A 29 22.51 2.28 2.13
N HIS A 30 21.50 2.37 1.25
CA HIS A 30 20.26 3.09 1.51
C HIS A 30 19.07 2.16 1.80
N SER A 31 19.31 0.84 1.84
CA SER A 31 18.27 -0.17 2.07
C SER A 31 17.08 -0.04 1.10
N ILE A 32 17.37 0.26 -0.18
CA ILE A 32 16.38 0.40 -1.25
C ILE A 32 16.48 -0.75 -2.24
N ARG A 33 15.37 -1.06 -2.91
CA ARG A 33 15.26 -2.17 -3.87
C ARG A 33 14.90 -1.72 -5.29
N HIS A 34 14.69 -0.44 -5.47
CA HIS A 34 14.34 0.20 -6.74
C HIS A 34 15.24 1.42 -6.89
N LEU A 35 15.94 1.51 -8.00
CA LEU A 35 16.87 2.60 -8.29
C LEU A 35 16.52 3.17 -9.66
N PRO A 36 15.85 4.33 -9.73
CA PRO A 36 15.60 5.02 -10.98
C PRO A 36 16.90 5.40 -11.68
N VAL A 37 16.92 5.25 -13.00
CA VAL A 37 18.02 5.68 -13.86
C VAL A 37 17.64 6.99 -14.52
N VAL A 38 18.49 8.02 -14.38
CA VAL A 38 18.19 9.36 -14.86
C VAL A 38 19.29 9.91 -15.76
N GLU A 39 18.90 10.71 -16.74
CA GLU A 39 19.78 11.56 -17.54
C GLU A 39 19.19 12.97 -17.58
N ASP A 40 19.97 13.97 -17.25
CA ASP A 40 19.55 15.38 -17.20
C ASP A 40 18.24 15.61 -16.39
N GLY A 41 18.10 14.84 -15.31
CA GLY A 41 16.92 14.89 -14.43
C GLY A 41 15.69 14.13 -14.95
N LYS A 42 15.74 13.57 -16.17
CA LYS A 42 14.67 12.78 -16.75
C LYS A 42 14.85 11.29 -16.47
N LEU A 43 13.75 10.61 -16.22
CA LEU A 43 13.75 9.17 -16.06
C LEU A 43 14.01 8.48 -17.41
N VAL A 44 15.04 7.64 -17.47
CA VAL A 44 15.37 6.85 -18.67
C VAL A 44 15.33 5.35 -18.41
N GLY A 45 15.17 4.94 -17.16
CA GLY A 45 15.05 3.53 -16.81
C GLY A 45 14.84 3.29 -15.32
N LEU A 46 14.73 2.03 -14.97
CA LEU A 46 14.61 1.55 -13.59
C LEU A 46 15.42 0.27 -13.41
N VAL A 47 16.17 0.17 -12.33
CA VAL A 47 16.82 -1.08 -11.90
C VAL A 47 16.21 -1.54 -10.59
N THR A 48 15.91 -2.82 -10.49
CA THR A 48 15.43 -3.43 -9.23
C THR A 48 16.43 -4.44 -8.69
N GLU A 49 16.33 -4.73 -7.39
CA GLU A 49 17.12 -5.80 -6.76
C GLU A 49 16.90 -7.16 -7.45
N GLY A 50 15.67 -7.38 -7.97
CA GLY A 50 15.32 -8.61 -8.69
C GLY A 50 16.10 -8.78 -9.99
N ASP A 51 16.25 -7.69 -10.76
CA ASP A 51 16.98 -7.69 -12.03
C ASP A 51 18.46 -7.99 -11.78
N LEU A 52 19.06 -7.35 -10.77
CA LEU A 52 20.44 -7.58 -10.40
C LEU A 52 20.69 -9.03 -9.94
N ARG A 53 19.75 -9.62 -9.21
CA ARG A 53 19.87 -11.01 -8.75
C ARG A 53 19.97 -12.01 -9.90
N GLN A 54 19.24 -11.79 -11.00
CA GLN A 54 19.31 -12.63 -12.19
C GLN A 54 20.68 -12.55 -12.86
N ILE A 55 21.30 -11.39 -12.89
CA ILE A 55 22.61 -11.16 -13.50
C ILE A 55 23.73 -11.79 -12.68
N PHE A 56 23.68 -11.70 -11.36
CA PHE A 56 24.66 -12.35 -10.47
C PHE A 56 24.71 -13.85 -10.64
N LEU A 57 23.62 -14.49 -11.06
CA LEU A 57 23.58 -15.92 -11.36
C LEU A 57 24.25 -16.28 -12.70
N ALA A 58 24.42 -15.32 -13.60
CA ALA A 58 24.93 -15.52 -14.96
C ALA A 58 26.46 -15.39 -15.10
N SER A 59 27.21 -15.08 -14.06
CA SER A 59 28.71 -15.03 -14.01
C SER A 59 29.44 -14.11 -15.00
N LEU A 60 28.78 -13.12 -15.60
CA LEU A 60 29.33 -12.24 -16.65
C LEU A 60 29.25 -10.75 -16.25
N ILE A 61 29.73 -10.39 -15.06
CA ILE A 61 29.44 -9.07 -14.46
C ILE A 61 30.49 -8.00 -14.82
N GLU A 62 31.69 -8.37 -15.22
CA GLU A 62 32.84 -7.46 -15.21
C GLU A 62 32.75 -6.28 -16.19
N ASP A 63 31.97 -6.42 -17.28
CA ASP A 63 31.85 -5.38 -18.33
C ASP A 63 30.47 -4.76 -18.49
N LEU A 64 29.47 -5.15 -17.63
CA LEU A 64 28.11 -4.67 -17.76
C LEU A 64 27.89 -3.35 -17.01
N THR A 65 27.18 -2.44 -17.68
CA THR A 65 26.72 -1.16 -17.12
C THR A 65 25.22 -1.24 -16.77
N ILE A 66 24.73 -0.21 -16.12
CA ILE A 66 23.30 -0.08 -15.80
C ILE A 66 22.44 -0.10 -17.06
N LYS A 67 22.91 0.48 -18.16
CA LYS A 67 22.24 0.48 -19.46
C LYS A 67 21.89 -0.93 -19.97
N ASP A 68 22.75 -1.91 -19.68
CA ASP A 68 22.63 -3.27 -20.19
C ASP A 68 21.57 -4.09 -19.40
N VAL A 69 21.16 -3.59 -18.24
CA VAL A 69 20.35 -4.35 -17.28
C VAL A 69 19.09 -3.62 -16.82
N MET A 70 18.99 -2.32 -17.08
CA MET A 70 17.83 -1.52 -16.67
C MET A 70 16.59 -1.87 -17.50
N ILE A 71 15.43 -1.70 -16.90
CA ILE A 71 14.15 -1.62 -17.61
C ILE A 71 14.11 -0.25 -18.29
N SER A 72 14.17 -0.21 -19.62
CA SER A 72 14.31 1.03 -20.41
C SER A 72 13.02 1.85 -20.55
N ASP A 73 11.89 1.29 -20.27
CA ASP A 73 10.57 1.99 -20.30
C ASP A 73 9.76 1.53 -19.12
N PRO A 74 10.11 1.98 -17.90
CA PRO A 74 9.39 1.55 -16.71
C PRO A 74 7.99 2.16 -16.67
N ILE A 75 7.03 1.41 -16.14
CA ILE A 75 5.72 1.95 -15.85
C ILE A 75 5.86 3.06 -14.82
N THR A 76 5.30 4.22 -15.10
CA THR A 76 5.32 5.41 -14.25
C THR A 76 3.92 5.85 -13.84
N VAL A 77 3.84 6.75 -12.88
CA VAL A 77 2.61 7.45 -12.49
C VAL A 77 2.88 8.95 -12.31
N SER A 78 1.85 9.75 -12.42
CA SER A 78 1.88 11.18 -12.10
C SER A 78 1.75 11.41 -10.59
N PRO A 79 2.27 12.52 -10.03
CA PRO A 79 2.05 12.90 -8.64
C PRO A 79 0.57 13.08 -8.28
N ASP A 80 -0.27 13.38 -9.28
CA ASP A 80 -1.71 13.55 -9.11
C ASP A 80 -2.52 12.24 -9.21
N THR A 81 -1.88 11.12 -9.52
CA THR A 81 -2.52 9.80 -9.57
C THR A 81 -3.11 9.45 -8.19
N GLU A 82 -4.33 8.91 -8.17
CA GLU A 82 -4.91 8.41 -6.92
C GLU A 82 -4.18 7.16 -6.43
N ILE A 83 -4.05 7.05 -5.10
CA ILE A 83 -3.31 5.95 -4.45
C ILE A 83 -3.88 4.58 -4.81
N GLU A 84 -5.20 4.48 -4.96
CA GLU A 84 -5.91 3.27 -5.35
C GLU A 84 -5.57 2.85 -6.79
N ASP A 85 -5.35 3.81 -7.68
CA ASP A 85 -4.98 3.51 -9.07
C ASP A 85 -3.51 3.10 -9.16
N ALA A 86 -2.60 3.76 -8.43
CA ALA A 86 -1.22 3.32 -8.30
C ALA A 86 -1.15 1.90 -7.70
N ALA A 87 -1.97 1.58 -6.70
CA ALA A 87 -2.08 0.25 -6.11
C ALA A 87 -2.52 -0.80 -7.13
N LYS A 88 -3.50 -0.48 -7.99
CA LYS A 88 -3.95 -1.37 -9.08
C LYS A 88 -2.83 -1.62 -10.10
N VAL A 89 -2.10 -0.57 -10.50
CA VAL A 89 -0.97 -0.70 -11.43
C VAL A 89 0.09 -1.65 -10.85
N ILE A 90 0.49 -1.44 -9.60
CA ILE A 90 1.45 -2.32 -8.89
C ILE A 90 0.94 -3.77 -8.84
N PHE A 91 -0.33 -3.96 -8.45
CA PHE A 91 -0.92 -5.28 -8.26
C PHE A 91 -1.04 -6.07 -9.57
N TYR A 92 -1.59 -5.46 -10.62
CA TYR A 92 -1.83 -6.15 -11.91
C TYR A 92 -0.53 -6.41 -12.67
N ASN A 93 0.45 -5.52 -12.57
CA ASN A 93 1.75 -5.69 -13.23
C ASN A 93 2.76 -6.48 -12.38
N LYS A 94 2.42 -6.84 -11.12
CA LYS A 94 3.29 -7.59 -10.18
C LYS A 94 4.65 -6.93 -9.96
N ILE A 95 4.67 -5.61 -9.88
CA ILE A 95 5.88 -4.81 -9.67
C ILE A 95 5.94 -4.28 -8.23
N GLY A 96 7.14 -3.93 -7.77
CA GLY A 96 7.39 -3.52 -6.38
C GLY A 96 7.26 -2.02 -6.13
N GLY A 97 7.29 -1.20 -7.19
CA GLY A 97 7.22 0.25 -7.09
C GLY A 97 7.13 0.91 -8.45
N LEU A 98 6.78 2.19 -8.45
CA LEU A 98 6.57 3.02 -9.62
C LEU A 98 7.35 4.33 -9.46
N PRO A 99 8.23 4.69 -10.41
CA PRO A 99 8.73 6.04 -10.49
C PRO A 99 7.57 7.03 -10.71
N VAL A 100 7.68 8.20 -10.09
CA VAL A 100 6.70 9.29 -10.22
C VAL A 100 7.34 10.39 -11.03
N VAL A 101 6.73 10.74 -12.16
CA VAL A 101 7.27 11.73 -13.10
C VAL A 101 6.26 12.84 -13.38
N ASP A 102 6.76 13.98 -13.86
CA ASP A 102 5.92 15.05 -14.42
C ASP A 102 5.66 14.87 -15.91
N GLU A 103 5.03 15.86 -16.55
CA GLU A 103 4.69 15.85 -17.98
C GLU A 103 5.91 15.89 -18.90
N GLU A 104 7.08 16.28 -18.38
CA GLU A 104 8.35 16.30 -19.12
C GLU A 104 9.27 15.12 -18.78
N ASP A 105 8.73 14.06 -18.18
CA ASP A 105 9.45 12.86 -17.70
C ASP A 105 10.51 13.12 -16.63
N ARG A 106 10.47 14.26 -15.92
CA ARG A 106 11.39 14.51 -14.82
C ARG A 106 10.99 13.68 -13.60
N LEU A 107 11.98 13.02 -13.00
CA LEU A 107 11.79 12.21 -11.82
C LEU A 107 11.45 13.09 -10.60
N LEU A 108 10.24 12.95 -10.07
CA LEU A 108 9.74 13.67 -8.90
C LEU A 108 9.77 12.84 -7.62
N GLY A 109 9.67 11.51 -7.77
CA GLY A 109 9.55 10.62 -6.63
C GLY A 109 9.54 9.16 -7.03
N ILE A 110 9.36 8.31 -6.03
CA ILE A 110 9.05 6.89 -6.21
C ILE A 110 7.98 6.49 -5.20
N ILE A 111 7.01 5.67 -5.63
CA ILE A 111 6.02 5.07 -4.75
C ILE A 111 6.13 3.55 -4.81
N THR A 112 6.15 2.90 -3.66
CA THR A 112 6.35 1.46 -3.54
C THR A 112 5.16 0.77 -2.88
N VAL A 113 5.16 -0.57 -2.90
CA VAL A 113 4.16 -1.37 -2.14
C VAL A 113 4.13 -0.99 -0.67
N ALA A 114 5.26 -0.63 -0.07
CA ALA A 114 5.32 -0.22 1.34
C ALA A 114 4.57 1.10 1.58
N ASP A 115 4.70 2.06 0.68
CA ASP A 115 4.01 3.36 0.76
C ASP A 115 2.51 3.18 0.55
N ILE A 116 2.10 2.37 -0.42
CA ILE A 116 0.70 1.98 -0.65
C ILE A 116 0.12 1.32 0.60
N LEU A 117 0.85 0.37 1.20
CA LEU A 117 0.42 -0.28 2.43
C LEU A 117 0.28 0.71 3.58
N ALA A 118 1.23 1.64 3.74
CA ALA A 118 1.17 2.68 4.77
C ALA A 118 -0.06 3.57 4.60
N ALA A 119 -0.37 3.98 3.36
CA ALA A 119 -1.58 4.74 3.05
C ALA A 119 -2.85 3.98 3.44
N PHE A 120 -2.98 2.70 3.08
CA PHE A 120 -4.14 1.89 3.47
C PHE A 120 -4.22 1.65 4.98
N ILE A 121 -3.10 1.45 5.68
CA ILE A 121 -3.06 1.35 7.14
C ILE A 121 -3.60 2.63 7.79
N GLU A 122 -3.27 3.80 7.24
CA GLU A 122 -3.78 5.08 7.75
C GLU A 122 -5.27 5.26 7.47
N ILE A 123 -5.72 5.04 6.22
CA ILE A 123 -7.15 5.10 5.85
C ILE A 123 -7.98 4.19 6.75
N MET A 124 -7.52 2.96 6.92
CA MET A 124 -8.20 1.97 7.76
C MET A 124 -8.10 2.29 9.26
N GLY A 125 -7.33 3.29 9.66
CA GLY A 125 -7.14 3.65 11.05
C GLY A 125 -6.52 2.54 11.91
N VAL A 126 -5.76 1.63 11.31
CA VAL A 126 -5.21 0.44 11.98
C VAL A 126 -4.33 0.82 13.16
N LEU A 127 -3.53 1.88 13.01
CA LEU A 127 -2.62 2.36 14.07
C LEU A 127 -3.30 3.29 15.08
N LYS A 128 -4.44 3.88 14.73
CA LYS A 128 -5.19 4.82 15.58
C LYS A 128 -6.34 4.14 16.32
N ALA A 129 -6.92 3.10 15.71
CA ALA A 129 -7.99 2.31 16.30
C ALA A 129 -7.39 1.23 17.20
N THR A 130 -7.85 1.15 18.43
CA THR A 130 -7.37 0.18 19.40
C THR A 130 -8.38 -0.92 19.70
N SER A 131 -9.61 -0.77 19.22
CA SER A 131 -10.69 -1.73 19.41
C SER A 131 -11.33 -2.10 18.07
N ARG A 132 -11.75 -3.35 17.92
CA ARG A 132 -12.43 -3.84 16.71
C ARG A 132 -13.58 -4.77 17.07
N ILE A 133 -14.67 -4.65 16.34
CA ILE A 133 -15.77 -5.59 16.39
C ILE A 133 -16.19 -6.01 14.98
N ASP A 134 -16.28 -7.30 14.75
CA ASP A 134 -16.59 -7.90 13.47
C ASP A 134 -18.03 -8.44 13.52
N VAL A 135 -18.90 -7.95 12.66
CA VAL A 135 -20.34 -8.20 12.72
C VAL A 135 -20.88 -8.64 11.37
N ILE A 136 -21.77 -9.61 11.37
CA ILE A 136 -22.58 -9.96 10.21
C ILE A 136 -23.91 -9.20 10.32
N LEU A 137 -24.18 -8.30 9.35
CA LEU A 137 -25.35 -7.44 9.35
C LEU A 137 -26.60 -8.10 8.76
N GLY A 138 -26.45 -9.22 8.04
CA GLY A 138 -27.57 -9.84 7.31
C GLY A 138 -27.91 -9.11 6.01
N ASP A 139 -29.15 -9.22 5.58
CA ASP A 139 -29.64 -8.69 4.30
C ASP A 139 -30.53 -7.45 4.48
N ASP A 140 -30.73 -6.98 5.71
CA ASP A 140 -31.48 -5.74 6.00
C ASP A 140 -30.67 -4.52 5.51
N PRO A 141 -31.20 -3.72 4.56
CA PRO A 141 -30.52 -2.52 4.06
C PRO A 141 -30.20 -1.49 5.16
N GLU A 142 -30.98 -1.43 6.21
CA GLU A 142 -30.81 -0.50 7.33
C GLU A 142 -29.87 -1.03 8.43
N ALA A 143 -29.42 -2.29 8.33
CA ALA A 143 -28.63 -2.92 9.39
C ALA A 143 -27.33 -2.17 9.68
N PHE A 144 -26.70 -1.61 8.67
CA PHE A 144 -25.47 -0.82 8.83
C PHE A 144 -25.71 0.42 9.71
N GLU A 145 -26.78 1.15 9.44
CA GLU A 145 -27.15 2.35 10.20
C GLU A 145 -27.54 1.99 11.64
N LYS A 146 -28.37 0.97 11.81
CA LYS A 146 -28.80 0.46 13.12
C LYS A 146 -27.61 0.03 13.98
N VAL A 147 -26.68 -0.75 13.42
CA VAL A 147 -25.47 -1.19 14.15
C VAL A 147 -24.55 0.00 14.45
N SER A 148 -24.37 0.90 13.51
CA SER A 148 -23.56 2.10 13.72
C SER A 148 -24.13 3.01 14.83
N SER A 149 -25.45 3.17 14.89
CA SER A 149 -26.13 3.90 15.97
C SER A 149 -25.96 3.20 17.31
N LEU A 150 -26.20 1.87 17.38
CA LEU A 150 -26.00 1.09 18.60
C LEU A 150 -24.58 1.21 19.16
N ILE A 151 -23.57 1.21 18.29
CA ILE A 151 -22.17 1.40 18.68
C ILE A 151 -21.98 2.81 19.28
N ARG A 152 -22.45 3.86 18.59
CA ARG A 152 -22.32 5.25 19.04
C ARG A 152 -23.06 5.51 20.35
N ASP A 153 -24.30 5.04 20.49
CA ASP A 153 -25.15 5.22 21.68
C ASP A 153 -24.56 4.59 22.93
N ARG A 154 -23.61 3.66 22.76
CA ARG A 154 -22.88 3.01 23.87
C ARG A 154 -21.46 3.52 24.01
N GLY A 155 -21.16 4.70 23.44
CA GLY A 155 -19.86 5.39 23.58
C GLY A 155 -18.77 4.84 22.67
N GLY A 156 -19.10 4.03 21.65
CA GLY A 156 -18.14 3.59 20.63
C GLY A 156 -17.95 4.65 19.56
N GLU A 157 -16.73 5.17 19.40
CA GLU A 157 -16.38 6.08 18.31
C GLU A 157 -15.85 5.26 17.13
N ILE A 158 -16.57 5.26 16.00
CA ILE A 158 -16.21 4.52 14.80
C ILE A 158 -15.11 5.30 14.05
N VAL A 159 -13.95 4.67 13.86
CA VAL A 159 -12.80 5.23 13.12
C VAL A 159 -12.89 4.86 11.66
N SER A 160 -13.19 3.59 11.36
CA SER A 160 -13.36 3.11 10.00
C SER A 160 -14.23 1.84 9.96
N VAL A 161 -14.74 1.53 8.79
CA VAL A 161 -15.47 0.29 8.54
C VAL A 161 -14.94 -0.37 7.28
N GLY A 162 -14.54 -1.61 7.38
CA GLY A 162 -14.18 -2.46 6.26
C GLY A 162 -15.22 -3.54 6.01
N ILE A 163 -15.33 -3.99 4.76
CA ILE A 163 -16.20 -5.09 4.38
C ILE A 163 -15.35 -6.20 3.79
N SER A 164 -15.48 -7.43 4.31
CA SER A 164 -14.79 -8.57 3.75
C SER A 164 -15.33 -8.95 2.37
N GLY A 165 -14.41 -9.19 1.43
CA GLY A 165 -14.73 -9.90 0.19
C GLY A 165 -15.03 -11.39 0.43
N HIS A 166 -14.47 -11.99 1.49
CA HIS A 166 -14.81 -13.34 1.93
C HIS A 166 -16.10 -13.36 2.70
N ARG A 167 -16.93 -14.37 2.42
CA ARG A 167 -18.21 -14.57 3.11
C ARG A 167 -18.08 -15.67 4.16
N ILE A 168 -18.40 -15.37 5.41
CA ILE A 168 -18.59 -16.40 6.42
C ILE A 168 -20.04 -16.90 6.29
N ARG A 169 -20.23 -18.20 6.03
CA ARG A 169 -21.55 -18.81 5.80
C ARG A 169 -22.38 -18.06 4.74
N ARG A 170 -21.73 -17.63 3.64
CA ARG A 170 -22.30 -16.82 2.54
C ARG A 170 -22.71 -15.39 2.93
N LYS A 171 -22.41 -14.92 4.14
CA LYS A 171 -22.72 -13.55 4.59
C LYS A 171 -21.46 -12.69 4.66
N ARG A 172 -21.58 -11.39 4.36
CA ARG A 172 -20.49 -10.43 4.46
C ARG A 172 -20.23 -10.10 5.91
N VAL A 173 -18.95 -9.98 6.28
CA VAL A 173 -18.50 -9.52 7.60
C VAL A 173 -18.11 -8.06 7.49
N TYR A 174 -18.61 -7.26 8.40
CA TYR A 174 -18.26 -5.84 8.55
C TYR A 174 -17.31 -5.71 9.73
N TYR A 175 -16.16 -5.06 9.49
CA TYR A 175 -15.12 -4.82 10.47
C TYR A 175 -15.19 -3.38 10.96
N PHE A 176 -15.83 -3.15 12.10
CA PHE A 176 -15.87 -1.83 12.72
C PHE A 176 -14.62 -1.62 13.56
N ARG A 177 -13.80 -0.66 13.17
CA ARG A 177 -12.67 -0.20 13.97
C ARG A 177 -13.09 0.98 14.82
N LEU A 178 -12.77 0.93 16.10
CA LEU A 178 -13.26 1.87 17.08
C LEU A 178 -12.08 2.48 17.85
N LYS A 179 -12.22 3.69 18.35
CA LYS A 179 -11.36 4.15 19.44
C LYS A 179 -11.50 3.22 20.62
N LYS A 180 -10.51 3.24 21.52
CA LYS A 180 -10.50 2.35 22.69
C LYS A 180 -11.81 2.42 23.45
N CYS A 181 -12.51 1.30 23.57
CA CYS A 181 -13.79 1.19 24.26
C CYS A 181 -14.02 -0.23 24.79
N ASN A 182 -15.11 -0.41 25.56
CA ASN A 182 -15.50 -1.72 26.07
C ASN A 182 -16.20 -2.56 25.00
N VAL A 183 -15.41 -3.16 24.10
CA VAL A 183 -15.95 -4.00 23.00
C VAL A 183 -16.72 -5.21 23.47
N ARG A 184 -16.42 -5.78 24.67
CA ARG A 184 -17.18 -6.91 25.22
C ARG A 184 -18.60 -6.52 25.56
N HIS A 185 -18.81 -5.30 26.06
CA HIS A 185 -20.13 -4.76 26.32
C HIS A 185 -20.87 -4.50 25.00
N LEU A 186 -20.22 -3.89 24.02
CA LEU A 186 -20.78 -3.65 22.69
C LEU A 186 -21.20 -4.94 22.00
N ALA A 187 -20.36 -5.97 22.05
CA ALA A 187 -20.66 -7.28 21.47
C ALA A 187 -21.98 -7.84 22.02
N LYS A 188 -22.15 -7.83 23.35
CA LYS A 188 -23.40 -8.30 24.01
C LYS A 188 -24.62 -7.47 23.60
N VAL A 189 -24.45 -6.17 23.40
CA VAL A 189 -25.56 -5.30 22.95
C VAL A 189 -25.99 -5.66 21.53
N LEU A 190 -25.02 -5.82 20.63
CA LEU A 190 -25.27 -6.19 19.24
C LEU A 190 -25.92 -7.59 19.13
N GLU A 191 -25.44 -8.57 19.91
CA GLU A 191 -26.01 -9.92 19.98
C GLU A 191 -27.46 -9.89 20.48
N ARG A 192 -27.76 -9.10 21.49
CA ARG A 192 -29.14 -8.90 22.00
C ARG A 192 -30.07 -8.23 20.99
N ALA A 193 -29.49 -7.38 20.11
CA ALA A 193 -30.22 -6.77 19.00
C ALA A 193 -30.40 -7.71 17.79
N GLY A 194 -29.93 -8.97 17.88
CA GLY A 194 -30.09 -9.99 16.85
C GLY A 194 -28.97 -10.06 15.82
N TYR A 195 -27.89 -9.29 16.00
CA TYR A 195 -26.72 -9.33 15.10
C TYR A 195 -25.73 -10.40 15.52
N GLN A 196 -25.11 -11.06 14.55
CA GLN A 196 -24.07 -12.06 14.81
C GLN A 196 -22.72 -11.37 14.94
N VAL A 197 -22.13 -11.35 16.14
CA VAL A 197 -20.77 -10.92 16.38
C VAL A 197 -19.82 -12.09 16.09
N VAL A 198 -18.85 -11.88 15.19
CA VAL A 198 -17.87 -12.88 14.77
C VAL A 198 -16.62 -12.81 15.63
N SER A 199 -16.18 -11.60 15.95
CA SER A 199 -15.00 -11.34 16.76
C SER A 199 -15.09 -9.98 17.44
N SER A 200 -14.41 -9.85 18.58
CA SER A 200 -14.20 -8.56 19.24
C SER A 200 -12.81 -8.50 19.86
N VAL A 201 -12.06 -7.43 19.55
CA VAL A 201 -10.69 -7.21 19.98
C VAL A 201 -10.60 -5.84 20.67
N ALA A 202 -10.00 -5.79 21.85
CA ALA A 202 -9.80 -4.58 22.66
C ALA A 202 -8.38 -4.04 22.46
#